data_09a13708e337528770516fb74ccd2b58
#
_entry.id   09a13708e337528770516fb74ccd2b58
#
_cell.length_a   1.000
_cell.length_b   1.000
_cell.length_c   1.000
_cell.angle_alpha   90.00
_cell.angle_beta   90.00
_cell.angle_gamma   90.00
#
_symmetry.space_group_name_H-M   'P 1'
#
loop_
_entity.id
_entity.type
_entity.pdbx_description
1 polymer ?
#
loop_
_entity_poly.entity_id
_entity_poly.type
_entity_poly.pdbx_seq_one_letter_code
_entity_poly.pdbx_strand_id
1 'polypeptide(L)'
;SMGRYPTDSDGRLDESKHLHTSVYALYRRRGSAVGWNGKEFRQLTGAIGSLSGFSISDFLRSHGATVDESSRDPLALLRMLKEQRVDAVALQRLRADFVLQSHPALALDIERAELPLEEKAYYLMLSNAFCQAEPEKAQRLWAEIERQRESSAYQARITAFLARP
;
A
#
# COMPACT_ATOMS: atom_id res chain seq x y z
N SER A 1 7.80 -15.11 -21.75
CA SER A 1 6.83 -14.79 -20.70
C SER A 1 5.93 -15.99 -20.44
N MET A 2 5.79 -16.39 -19.18
CA MET A 2 4.97 -17.55 -18.79
C MET A 2 3.47 -17.20 -18.63
N GLY A 3 3.10 -15.95 -18.73
CA GLY A 3 1.73 -15.53 -18.53
C GLY A 3 1.38 -14.21 -19.19
N ARG A 4 0.10 -13.87 -19.14
CA ARG A 4 -0.47 -12.63 -19.67
C ARG A 4 -1.24 -11.89 -18.60
N TYR A 5 -1.14 -10.57 -18.65
CA TYR A 5 -1.98 -9.64 -17.93
C TYR A 5 -3.17 -9.18 -18.78
N PRO A 6 -4.24 -8.65 -18.19
CA PRO A 6 -5.34 -8.08 -18.94
C PRO A 6 -4.86 -6.90 -19.81
N THR A 7 -5.29 -6.86 -21.06
CA THR A 7 -4.95 -5.79 -22.00
C THR A 7 -6.22 -5.13 -22.55
N ASP A 8 -6.13 -3.85 -22.87
CA ASP A 8 -7.16 -3.09 -23.55
C ASP A 8 -7.18 -3.37 -25.07
N SER A 9 -8.02 -2.67 -25.82
CA SER A 9 -8.13 -2.80 -27.27
C SER A 9 -6.86 -2.42 -28.03
N ASP A 10 -5.98 -1.63 -27.42
CA ASP A 10 -4.71 -1.20 -28.00
C ASP A 10 -3.54 -2.13 -27.61
N GLY A 11 -3.81 -3.20 -26.86
CA GLY A 11 -2.79 -4.15 -26.40
C GLY A 11 -1.97 -3.66 -25.21
N ARG A 12 -2.41 -2.59 -24.55
CA ARG A 12 -1.78 -2.07 -23.33
C ARG A 12 -2.41 -2.70 -22.09
N LEU A 13 -1.72 -2.67 -20.97
CA LEU A 13 -2.26 -3.13 -19.69
C LEU A 13 -3.58 -2.41 -19.39
N ASP A 14 -4.64 -3.19 -19.19
CA ASP A 14 -5.95 -2.63 -18.81
C ASP A 14 -5.98 -2.39 -17.30
N GLU A 15 -5.73 -1.16 -16.90
CA GLU A 15 -5.65 -0.76 -15.49
C GLU A 15 -6.99 -0.92 -14.75
N SER A 16 -8.12 -0.96 -15.47
CA SER A 16 -9.43 -1.19 -14.84
C SER A 16 -9.60 -2.60 -14.27
N LYS A 17 -8.77 -3.55 -14.70
CA LYS A 17 -8.82 -4.96 -14.32
C LYS A 17 -7.89 -5.31 -13.15
N HIS A 18 -7.40 -4.34 -12.39
CA HIS A 18 -6.53 -4.64 -11.26
C HIS A 18 -7.28 -5.41 -10.15
N LEU A 19 -6.57 -6.35 -9.54
CA LEU A 19 -7.08 -7.16 -8.44
C LEU A 19 -7.17 -6.34 -7.15
N HIS A 20 -6.13 -5.56 -6.87
CA HIS A 20 -5.96 -4.78 -5.65
C HIS A 20 -4.99 -3.64 -5.89
N THR A 21 -5.25 -2.50 -5.27
CA THR A 21 -4.30 -1.38 -5.22
C THR A 21 -3.71 -1.27 -3.83
N SER A 22 -2.40 -1.38 -3.73
CA SER A 22 -1.66 -1.11 -2.51
C SER A 22 -1.23 0.35 -2.49
N VAL A 23 -1.62 1.07 -1.45
CA VAL A 23 -1.25 2.47 -1.24
C VAL A 23 -0.37 2.56 0.00
N TYR A 24 0.86 3.03 -0.16
CA TYR A 24 1.73 3.39 0.95
C TYR A 24 1.57 4.86 1.28
N ALA A 25 1.35 5.16 2.55
CA ALA A 25 1.19 6.51 3.06
C ALA A 25 2.26 6.85 4.10
N LEU A 26 2.52 8.13 4.25
CA LEU A 26 3.40 8.67 5.28
C LEU A 26 2.56 9.04 6.49
N TYR A 27 2.96 8.53 7.65
CA TYR A 27 2.37 8.87 8.95
C TYR A 27 3.37 9.67 9.77
N ARG A 28 2.89 10.69 10.43
CA ARG A 28 3.69 11.60 11.24
C ARG A 28 2.99 11.92 12.57
N ARG A 29 3.72 12.44 13.52
CA ARG A 29 3.12 12.98 14.73
C ARG A 29 2.25 14.19 14.36
N ARG A 30 1.11 14.31 15.00
CA ARG A 30 0.20 15.43 14.79
C ARG A 30 0.91 16.76 15.10
N GLY A 31 0.79 17.70 14.17
CA GLY A 31 1.49 18.99 14.27
C GLY A 31 2.95 18.98 13.83
N SER A 32 3.49 17.84 13.41
CA SER A 32 4.86 17.76 12.86
C SER A 32 4.92 18.46 11.49
N ALA A 33 6.05 19.11 11.22
CA ALA A 33 6.32 19.74 9.93
C ALA A 33 6.85 18.76 8.87
N VAL A 34 7.13 17.50 9.24
CA VAL A 34 7.57 16.47 8.30
C VAL A 34 6.48 16.27 7.23
N GLY A 35 6.86 16.26 5.97
CA GLY A 35 5.92 16.12 4.87
C GLY A 35 6.50 15.46 3.64
N TRP A 36 5.59 15.16 2.71
CA TRP A 36 5.87 14.62 1.39
C TRP A 36 5.08 15.41 0.35
N ASN A 37 5.76 15.95 -0.67
CA ASN A 37 5.12 16.77 -1.70
C ASN A 37 4.86 16.03 -3.03
N GLY A 38 5.05 14.71 -3.05
CA GLY A 38 4.97 13.90 -4.26
C GLY A 38 6.30 13.66 -4.96
N LYS A 39 7.37 14.37 -4.57
CA LYS A 39 8.71 14.25 -5.16
C LYS A 39 9.80 14.13 -4.10
N GLU A 40 9.70 14.87 -3.02
CA GLU A 40 10.73 14.94 -1.98
C GLU A 40 10.11 15.06 -0.59
N PHE A 41 10.86 14.63 0.40
CA PHE A 41 10.52 14.83 1.80
C PHE A 41 10.90 16.25 2.25
N ARG A 42 10.07 16.80 3.14
CA ARG A 42 10.27 18.10 3.75
C ARG A 42 10.41 17.98 5.25
N GLN A 43 11.31 18.78 5.83
CA GLN A 43 11.54 18.85 7.29
C GLN A 43 11.84 17.48 7.91
N LEU A 44 12.43 16.57 7.14
CA LEU A 44 12.82 15.26 7.60
C LEU A 44 14.28 15.33 8.08
N THR A 45 14.49 15.14 9.39
CA THR A 45 15.82 15.16 10.00
C THR A 45 16.24 13.81 10.55
N GLY A 46 15.28 12.98 10.92
CA GLY A 46 15.50 11.62 11.43
C GLY A 46 15.05 10.54 10.44
N ALA A 47 14.99 9.31 10.92
CA ALA A 47 14.63 8.18 10.10
C ALA A 47 13.11 8.07 9.85
N ILE A 48 12.76 7.41 8.75
CA ILE A 48 11.42 6.91 8.49
C ILE A 48 11.39 5.43 8.85
N GLY A 49 10.46 5.03 9.72
CA GLY A 49 10.22 3.64 10.05
C GLY A 49 9.47 2.92 8.92
N SER A 50 9.87 1.71 8.61
CA SER A 50 9.26 0.86 7.59
C SER A 50 9.31 -0.59 8.04
N LEU A 51 8.37 -1.42 7.57
CA LEU A 51 8.41 -2.84 7.87
C LEU A 51 9.57 -3.52 7.12
N SER A 52 10.28 -4.37 7.83
CA SER A 52 11.38 -5.16 7.25
C SER A 52 10.90 -6.05 6.11
N GLY A 53 11.66 -6.05 5.01
CA GLY A 53 11.41 -6.91 3.84
C GLY A 53 10.39 -6.37 2.83
N PHE A 54 9.92 -5.14 2.97
CA PHE A 54 9.01 -4.52 2.02
C PHE A 54 9.74 -3.58 1.04
N SER A 55 9.28 -3.55 -0.20
CA SER A 55 9.89 -2.74 -1.28
C SER A 55 9.81 -1.23 -1.05
N ILE A 56 8.93 -0.78 -0.16
CA ILE A 56 8.80 0.65 0.16
C ILE A 56 10.11 1.24 0.70
N SER A 57 10.92 0.44 1.37
CA SER A 57 12.21 0.89 1.91
C SER A 57 13.16 1.38 0.81
N ASP A 58 13.18 0.70 -0.33
CA ASP A 58 13.99 1.12 -1.48
C ASP A 58 13.48 2.44 -2.07
N PHE A 59 12.17 2.61 -2.15
CA PHE A 59 11.56 3.87 -2.56
C PHE A 59 11.99 5.02 -1.63
N LEU A 60 11.90 4.82 -0.31
CA LEU A 60 12.29 5.82 0.68
C LEU A 60 13.76 6.22 0.55
N ARG A 61 14.64 5.23 0.43
CA ARG A 61 16.09 5.46 0.26
C ARG A 61 16.39 6.19 -1.04
N SER A 62 15.72 5.84 -2.13
CA SER A 62 15.91 6.51 -3.43
C SER A 62 15.51 7.98 -3.40
N HIS A 63 14.66 8.38 -2.45
CA HIS A 63 14.25 9.78 -2.21
C HIS A 63 15.01 10.43 -1.06
N GLY A 64 16.15 9.87 -0.68
CA GLY A 64 17.08 10.47 0.27
C GLY A 64 16.75 10.25 1.76
N ALA A 65 15.79 9.39 2.08
CA ALA A 65 15.44 9.11 3.46
C ALA A 65 16.37 8.06 4.08
N THR A 66 16.69 8.25 5.38
CA THR A 66 17.23 7.19 6.21
C THR A 66 16.08 6.31 6.68
N VAL A 67 16.21 5.00 6.57
CA VAL A 67 15.13 4.05 6.86
C VAL A 67 15.48 3.18 8.06
N ASP A 68 14.54 3.09 9.02
CA ASP A 68 14.61 2.17 10.15
C ASP A 68 13.69 0.98 9.89
N GLU A 69 14.27 -0.20 9.64
CA GLU A 69 13.56 -1.46 9.39
C GLU A 69 13.64 -2.41 10.59
N SER A 70 13.82 -1.89 11.79
CA SER A 70 13.99 -2.72 13.00
C SER A 70 12.72 -3.47 13.42
N SER A 71 11.55 -3.06 12.94
CA SER A 71 10.28 -3.69 13.31
C SER A 71 9.60 -4.38 12.13
N ARG A 72 8.86 -5.45 12.45
CA ARG A 72 7.97 -6.18 11.53
C ARG A 72 6.49 -5.99 11.88
N ASP A 73 6.19 -5.21 12.90
CA ASP A 73 4.85 -4.99 13.40
C ASP A 73 4.40 -3.54 13.18
N PRO A 74 3.29 -3.31 12.46
CA PRO A 74 2.77 -1.96 12.23
C PRO A 74 2.46 -1.18 13.49
N LEU A 75 1.91 -1.84 14.52
CA LEU A 75 1.62 -1.19 15.81
C LEU A 75 2.90 -0.74 16.48
N ALA A 76 3.95 -1.57 16.50
CA ALA A 76 5.23 -1.22 17.07
C ALA A 76 5.86 -0.01 16.36
N LEU A 77 5.78 0.06 15.03
CA LEU A 77 6.27 1.22 14.27
C LEU A 77 5.52 2.50 14.62
N LEU A 78 4.20 2.44 14.73
CA LEU A 78 3.39 3.61 15.09
C LEU A 78 3.67 4.08 16.54
N ARG A 79 3.96 3.14 17.45
CA ARG A 79 4.43 3.48 18.79
C ARG A 79 5.81 4.14 18.79
N MET A 80 6.74 3.64 17.95
CA MET A 80 8.05 4.29 17.76
C MET A 80 7.91 5.74 17.29
N LEU A 81 6.94 5.99 16.38
CA LEU A 81 6.62 7.33 15.92
C LEU A 81 6.12 8.22 17.06
N LYS A 82 5.15 7.74 17.84
CA LYS A 82 4.65 8.47 19.01
C LYS A 82 5.77 8.79 20.02
N GLU A 83 6.66 7.84 20.26
CA GLU A 83 7.78 7.95 21.19
C GLU A 83 8.95 8.76 20.64
N GLN A 84 8.83 9.35 19.47
CA GLN A 84 9.84 10.16 18.79
C GLN A 84 11.14 9.40 18.45
N ARG A 85 11.05 8.09 18.29
CA ARG A 85 12.19 7.25 17.88
C ARG A 85 12.43 7.29 16.37
N VAL A 86 11.40 7.62 15.60
CA VAL A 86 11.46 7.92 14.17
C VAL A 86 10.68 9.20 13.90
N ASP A 87 10.97 9.87 12.80
CA ASP A 87 10.29 11.13 12.43
C ASP A 87 8.99 10.90 11.66
N ALA A 88 8.90 9.79 10.96
CA ALA A 88 7.73 9.37 10.22
C ALA A 88 7.72 7.86 10.09
N VAL A 89 6.60 7.31 9.60
CA VAL A 89 6.44 5.89 9.30
C VAL A 89 5.78 5.74 7.94
N ALA A 90 6.30 4.84 7.12
CA ALA A 90 5.73 4.47 5.83
C ALA A 90 5.04 3.11 5.95
N LEU A 91 3.73 3.08 5.82
CA LEU A 91 2.92 1.86 5.93
C LEU A 91 1.84 1.82 4.85
N GLN A 92 1.41 0.63 4.51
CA GLN A 92 0.19 0.46 3.73
C GLN A 92 -0.99 1.11 4.46
N ARG A 93 -1.71 1.97 3.74
CA ARG A 93 -2.77 2.81 4.30
C ARG A 93 -3.84 1.99 5.03
N LEU A 94 -4.36 0.94 4.40
CA LEU A 94 -5.40 0.12 5.02
C LEU A 94 -4.93 -0.53 6.31
N ARG A 95 -3.70 -1.02 6.35
CA ARG A 95 -3.12 -1.65 7.53
C ARG A 95 -2.91 -0.65 8.66
N ALA A 96 -2.33 0.50 8.36
CA ALA A 96 -2.10 1.53 9.36
C ALA A 96 -3.41 2.13 9.89
N ASP A 97 -4.36 2.44 9.01
CA ASP A 97 -5.65 2.98 9.41
C ASP A 97 -6.42 2.00 10.30
N PHE A 98 -6.34 0.70 9.99
CA PHE A 98 -6.91 -0.35 10.85
C PHE A 98 -6.29 -0.36 12.25
N VAL A 99 -4.97 -0.30 12.34
CA VAL A 99 -4.27 -0.27 13.64
C VAL A 99 -4.66 0.97 14.43
N LEU A 100 -4.73 2.13 13.78
CA LEU A 100 -5.12 3.37 14.44
C LEU A 100 -6.58 3.36 14.90
N GLN A 101 -7.49 2.76 14.13
CA GLN A 101 -8.89 2.57 14.55
C GLN A 101 -9.00 1.67 15.78
N SER A 102 -8.15 0.66 15.88
CA SER A 102 -8.11 -0.26 17.02
C SER A 102 -7.41 0.32 18.24
N HIS A 103 -6.68 1.43 18.08
CA HIS A 103 -5.91 2.10 19.15
C HIS A 103 -6.20 3.61 19.15
N PRO A 104 -7.39 4.03 19.62
CA PRO A 104 -7.82 5.43 19.54
C PRO A 104 -6.87 6.41 20.23
N ALA A 105 -6.26 6.00 21.35
CA ALA A 105 -5.29 6.86 22.06
C ALA A 105 -4.06 7.17 21.21
N LEU A 106 -3.60 6.19 20.43
CA LEU A 106 -2.47 6.38 19.49
C LEU A 106 -2.88 7.27 18.33
N ALA A 107 -4.12 7.10 17.83
CA ALA A 107 -4.66 7.88 16.72
C ALA A 107 -4.78 9.39 17.04
N LEU A 108 -4.88 9.77 18.31
CA LEU A 108 -4.90 11.18 18.71
C LEU A 108 -3.57 11.88 18.41
N ASP A 109 -2.46 11.15 18.43
CA ASP A 109 -1.11 11.71 18.32
C ASP A 109 -0.52 11.57 16.91
N ILE A 110 -1.18 10.81 16.03
CA ILE A 110 -0.65 10.48 14.71
C ILE A 110 -1.63 10.93 13.63
N GLU A 111 -1.10 11.47 12.55
CA GLU A 111 -1.87 11.83 11.35
C GLU A 111 -1.20 11.29 10.09
N ARG A 112 -1.99 11.04 9.08
CA ARG A 112 -1.53 10.66 7.75
C ARG A 112 -1.27 11.91 6.91
N ALA A 113 -0.14 11.94 6.20
CA ALA A 113 0.11 12.97 5.20
C ALA A 113 -0.89 12.87 4.05
N GLU A 114 -1.19 13.98 3.42
CA GLU A 114 -2.24 14.09 2.41
C GLU A 114 -1.93 13.27 1.14
N LEU A 115 -0.70 13.38 0.63
CA LEU A 115 -0.29 12.70 -0.59
C LEU A 115 0.27 11.30 -0.29
N PRO A 116 -0.12 10.27 -1.08
CA PRO A 116 0.47 8.96 -0.94
C PRO A 116 1.93 8.95 -1.35
N LEU A 117 2.72 8.04 -0.76
CA LEU A 117 4.11 7.81 -1.14
C LEU A 117 4.19 7.04 -2.46
N GLU A 118 3.49 5.93 -2.54
CA GLU A 118 3.51 5.01 -3.66
C GLU A 118 2.19 4.28 -3.78
N GLU A 119 1.72 4.12 -5.00
CA GLU A 119 0.55 3.31 -5.33
C GLU A 119 0.95 2.22 -6.31
N LYS A 120 0.57 0.97 -6.02
CA LYS A 120 0.80 -0.19 -6.89
C LYS A 120 -0.49 -0.94 -7.10
N ALA A 121 -0.87 -1.11 -8.37
CA ALA A 121 -1.96 -1.97 -8.76
C ALA A 121 -1.42 -3.38 -9.01
N TYR A 122 -2.12 -4.38 -8.49
CA TYR A 122 -1.82 -5.79 -8.69
C TYR A 122 -2.85 -6.42 -9.61
N TYR A 123 -2.40 -7.27 -10.53
CA TYR A 123 -3.22 -7.90 -11.56
C TYR A 123 -3.13 -9.41 -11.46
N LEU A 124 -4.20 -10.10 -11.81
CA LEU A 124 -4.16 -11.54 -12.00
C LEU A 124 -3.47 -11.85 -13.33
N MET A 125 -2.34 -12.52 -13.27
CA MET A 125 -1.65 -13.04 -14.44
C MET A 125 -2.20 -14.44 -14.77
N LEU A 126 -2.64 -14.64 -16.00
CA LEU A 126 -3.08 -15.94 -16.49
C LEU A 126 -2.02 -16.56 -17.40
N SER A 127 -1.90 -17.89 -17.40
CA SER A 127 -0.92 -18.55 -18.26
C SER A 127 -1.20 -18.29 -19.73
N ASN A 128 -0.16 -18.25 -20.56
CA ASN A 128 -0.30 -18.11 -22.00
C ASN A 128 -1.16 -19.25 -22.59
N ALA A 129 -0.93 -20.49 -22.11
CA ALA A 129 -1.68 -21.65 -22.56
C ALA A 129 -3.19 -21.49 -22.29
N PHE A 130 -3.56 -21.03 -21.09
CA PHE A 130 -4.97 -20.78 -20.75
C PHE A 130 -5.56 -19.67 -21.62
N CYS A 131 -4.86 -18.56 -21.80
CA CYS A 131 -5.35 -17.44 -22.62
C CYS A 131 -5.52 -17.83 -24.09
N GLN A 132 -4.67 -18.69 -24.63
CA GLN A 132 -4.80 -19.19 -26.01
C GLN A 132 -5.92 -20.18 -26.16
N ALA A 133 -6.11 -21.09 -25.19
CA ALA A 133 -7.15 -22.11 -25.24
C ALA A 133 -8.56 -21.55 -24.95
N GLU A 134 -8.65 -20.59 -24.04
CA GLU A 134 -9.90 -20.07 -23.51
C GLU A 134 -9.90 -18.53 -23.42
N PRO A 135 -9.74 -17.82 -24.56
CA PRO A 135 -9.59 -16.36 -24.55
C PRO A 135 -10.78 -15.62 -23.95
N GLU A 136 -11.99 -16.10 -24.19
CA GLU A 136 -13.20 -15.49 -23.65
C GLU A 136 -13.34 -15.70 -22.14
N LYS A 137 -12.92 -16.85 -21.64
CA LYS A 137 -12.90 -17.13 -20.19
C LYS A 137 -11.87 -16.24 -19.49
N ALA A 138 -10.70 -16.05 -20.09
CA ALA A 138 -9.69 -15.15 -19.56
C ALA A 138 -10.23 -13.73 -19.40
N GLN A 139 -10.87 -13.19 -20.42
CA GLN A 139 -11.50 -11.88 -20.39
C GLN A 139 -12.61 -11.79 -19.34
N ARG A 140 -13.44 -12.82 -19.23
CA ARG A 140 -14.48 -12.88 -18.19
C ARG A 140 -13.92 -12.91 -16.78
N LEU A 141 -12.82 -13.62 -16.55
CA LEU A 141 -12.16 -13.65 -15.24
C LEU A 141 -11.64 -12.26 -14.84
N TRP A 142 -10.97 -11.56 -15.75
CA TRP A 142 -10.50 -10.21 -15.47
C TRP A 142 -11.65 -9.22 -15.26
N ALA A 143 -12.72 -9.33 -16.05
CA ALA A 143 -13.93 -8.51 -15.88
C ALA A 143 -14.62 -8.80 -14.54
N GLU A 144 -14.67 -10.06 -14.11
CA GLU A 144 -15.23 -10.46 -12.82
C GLU A 144 -14.42 -9.91 -11.65
N ILE A 145 -13.08 -9.85 -11.75
CA ILE A 145 -12.21 -9.24 -10.75
C ILE A 145 -12.55 -7.76 -10.57
N GLU A 146 -12.71 -7.02 -11.67
CA GLU A 146 -13.13 -5.62 -11.64
C GLU A 146 -14.47 -5.46 -10.91
N ARG A 147 -15.45 -6.26 -11.26
CA ARG A 147 -16.77 -6.23 -10.64
C ARG A 147 -16.74 -6.58 -9.16
N GLN A 148 -16.01 -7.62 -8.77
CA GLN A 148 -15.89 -8.06 -7.37
C GLN A 148 -15.12 -7.05 -6.52
N ARG A 149 -14.08 -6.41 -7.05
CA ARG A 149 -13.32 -5.38 -6.35
C ARG A 149 -14.22 -4.22 -5.92
N GLU A 150 -15.16 -3.83 -6.76
CA GLU A 150 -16.13 -2.76 -6.49
C GLU A 150 -17.21 -3.18 -5.47
N SER A 151 -17.32 -4.47 -5.14
CA SER A 151 -18.36 -4.97 -4.24
C SER A 151 -18.06 -4.66 -2.77
N SER A 152 -19.12 -4.38 -2.01
CA SER A 152 -19.03 -4.20 -0.54
C SER A 152 -18.54 -5.46 0.16
N ALA A 153 -18.88 -6.65 -0.34
CA ALA A 153 -18.44 -7.93 0.22
C ALA A 153 -16.92 -8.09 0.10
N TYR A 154 -16.32 -7.73 -1.03
CA TYR A 154 -14.87 -7.75 -1.21
C TYR A 154 -14.16 -6.79 -0.27
N GLN A 155 -14.66 -5.56 -0.16
CA GLN A 155 -14.10 -4.55 0.76
C GLN A 155 -14.17 -5.01 2.23
N ALA A 156 -15.26 -5.64 2.62
CA ALA A 156 -15.41 -6.22 3.95
C ALA A 156 -14.39 -7.35 4.20
N ARG A 157 -14.13 -8.21 3.20
CA ARG A 157 -13.13 -9.28 3.30
C ARG A 157 -11.70 -8.73 3.44
N ILE A 158 -11.35 -7.69 2.70
CA ILE A 158 -10.04 -7.02 2.82
C ILE A 158 -9.88 -6.46 4.23
N THR A 159 -10.88 -5.75 4.74
CA THR A 159 -10.86 -5.22 6.09
C THR A 159 -10.68 -6.33 7.13
N ALA A 160 -11.44 -7.43 7.02
CA ALA A 160 -11.34 -8.58 7.92
C ALA A 160 -9.97 -9.27 7.85
N PHE A 161 -9.38 -9.40 6.66
CA PHE A 161 -8.04 -9.96 6.48
C PHE A 161 -6.97 -9.12 7.16
N LEU A 162 -7.04 -7.80 7.02
CA LEU A 162 -6.09 -6.88 7.64
C LEU A 162 -6.25 -6.81 9.17
N ALA A 163 -7.41 -7.21 9.68
CA ALA A 163 -7.69 -7.28 11.11
C ALA A 163 -7.05 -8.50 11.82
N ARG A 164 -6.59 -9.48 11.06
CA ARG A 164 -5.97 -10.68 11.64
C ARG A 164 -4.59 -10.34 12.20
N PRO A 165 -4.30 -10.78 13.45
CA PRO A 165 -3.00 -10.59 14.07
C PRO A 165 -1.90 -11.36 13.34
#